data_22d73b4a8df46822297947375490deb2
#
_entry.id   22d73b4a8df46822297947375490deb2
#
_cell.length_a   1.000
_cell.length_b   1.000
_cell.length_c   1.000
_cell.angle_alpha   90.00
_cell.angle_beta   90.00
_cell.angle_gamma   90.00
#
_symmetry.space_group_name_H-M   'P 1'
#
loop_
_entity.id
_entity.type
_entity.pdbx_description
1 polymer ?
#
loop_
_entity_poly.entity_id
_entity_poly.type
_entity_poly.pdbx_seq_one_letter_code
_entity_poly.pdbx_strand_id
1 'polypeptide(L)'
;MEGDLAKRRSQRLALEASQVVGAWSWDIDKDRILLDRSLAALFLRDIDPPQLGISLFHFLSLIHRDDRERIRSSVSKSLANGSVFEEVYRVPTDDDKTVWVRSKGQCHFAQEDTPAQMIGFTVEAIPGSSSIHASIVDRLVDARTLSIAADETLLTKLIEAVLLEAGERLATTMKDAQVNATERD
;
A
#
# COMPACT_ATOMS: atom_id res chain seq x y z
N MET A 1 27.17 -8.21 20.44
CA MET A 1 25.92 -7.74 21.06
C MET A 1 25.47 -6.39 20.52
N GLU A 2 26.34 -5.40 20.29
CA GLU A 2 25.96 -4.09 19.74
C GLU A 2 25.41 -4.14 18.31
N GLY A 3 25.96 -5.00 17.45
CA GLY A 3 25.50 -5.14 16.06
C GLY A 3 24.07 -5.69 15.92
N ASP A 4 23.63 -6.54 16.84
CA ASP A 4 22.28 -7.10 16.83
C ASP A 4 21.23 -6.09 17.32
N LEU A 5 21.59 -5.24 18.27
CA LEU A 5 20.76 -4.12 18.74
C LEU A 5 20.60 -3.03 17.67
N ALA A 6 21.68 -2.70 16.95
CA ALA A 6 21.63 -1.75 15.84
C ALA A 6 20.76 -2.28 14.69
N LYS A 7 20.88 -3.56 14.36
CA LYS A 7 20.06 -4.24 13.33
C LYS A 7 18.58 -4.28 13.72
N ARG A 8 18.26 -4.61 14.96
CA ARG A 8 16.88 -4.60 15.49
C ARG A 8 16.30 -3.19 15.52
N ARG A 9 17.10 -2.19 15.86
CA ARG A 9 16.69 -0.78 15.86
C ARG A 9 16.45 -0.27 14.44
N SER A 10 17.29 -0.64 13.47
CA SER A 10 17.09 -0.32 12.06
C SER A 10 15.87 -1.03 11.47
N GLN A 11 15.65 -2.30 11.83
CA GLN A 11 14.45 -3.04 11.42
C GLN A 11 13.17 -2.43 12.04
N ARG A 12 13.22 -2.01 13.29
CA ARG A 12 12.10 -1.34 13.95
C ARG A 12 11.80 0.03 13.34
N LEU A 13 12.82 0.83 13.05
CA LEU A 13 12.68 2.11 12.34
C LEU A 13 12.18 1.94 10.90
N ALA A 14 12.60 0.88 10.21
CA ALA A 14 12.09 0.55 8.88
C ALA A 14 10.63 0.08 8.91
N LEU A 15 10.21 -0.64 9.95
CA LEU A 15 8.82 -1.03 10.20
C LEU A 15 7.94 0.16 10.63
N GLU A 16 8.49 1.09 11.41
CA GLU A 16 7.80 2.32 11.80
C GLU A 16 7.71 3.33 10.64
N ALA A 17 8.65 3.30 9.71
CA ALA A 17 8.62 4.11 8.48
C ALA A 17 7.74 3.52 7.38
N SER A 18 7.54 2.21 7.34
CA SER A 18 6.52 1.56 6.53
C SER A 18 5.25 1.43 7.37
N GLN A 19 4.30 2.32 7.18
CA GLN A 19 2.96 2.23 7.77
C GLN A 19 2.19 1.08 7.10
N VAL A 20 2.73 -0.15 7.20
CA VAL A 20 2.04 -1.36 6.75
C VAL A 20 0.84 -1.53 7.65
N VAL A 21 -0.34 -1.31 7.11
CA VAL A 21 -1.60 -1.56 7.83
C VAL A 21 -1.78 -3.05 8.01
N GLY A 22 -1.48 -3.86 6.97
CA GLY A 22 -1.51 -5.30 7.08
C GLY A 22 -1.36 -6.03 5.75
N ALA A 23 -1.46 -7.36 5.82
CA ALA A 23 -1.36 -8.28 4.69
C ALA A 23 -2.69 -8.95 4.37
N TRP A 24 -2.86 -9.33 3.11
CA TRP A 24 -4.04 -10.03 2.62
C TRP A 24 -3.67 -11.11 1.60
N SER A 25 -4.54 -12.10 1.46
CA SER A 25 -4.46 -13.09 0.39
C SER A 25 -5.85 -13.37 -0.16
N TRP A 26 -5.95 -13.66 -1.44
CA TRP A 26 -7.19 -13.99 -2.13
C TRP A 26 -7.05 -15.32 -2.86
N ASP A 27 -7.81 -16.32 -2.43
CA ASP A 27 -8.03 -17.57 -3.16
C ASP A 27 -9.07 -17.27 -4.25
N ILE A 28 -8.64 -17.24 -5.50
CA ILE A 28 -9.45 -16.74 -6.62
C ILE A 28 -10.55 -17.73 -6.96
N ASP A 29 -10.24 -19.04 -6.96
CA ASP A 29 -11.21 -20.09 -7.29
C ASP A 29 -12.38 -20.14 -6.31
N LYS A 30 -12.10 -19.87 -5.03
CA LYS A 30 -13.10 -19.89 -3.96
C LYS A 30 -13.72 -18.52 -3.71
N ASP A 31 -13.25 -17.49 -4.41
CA ASP A 31 -13.57 -16.08 -4.13
C ASP A 31 -13.47 -15.75 -2.64
N ARG A 32 -12.30 -16.03 -2.04
CA ARG A 32 -12.07 -15.90 -0.61
C ARG A 32 -10.86 -15.01 -0.31
N ILE A 33 -11.12 -13.80 0.16
CA ILE A 33 -10.10 -12.85 0.61
C ILE A 33 -9.93 -13.00 2.12
N LEU A 34 -8.73 -13.33 2.54
CA LEU A 34 -8.31 -13.34 3.94
C LEU A 34 -7.56 -12.06 4.23
N LEU A 35 -7.95 -11.41 5.30
CA LEU A 35 -7.32 -10.20 5.84
C LEU A 35 -6.62 -10.57 7.15
N ASP A 36 -5.44 -10.02 7.39
CA ASP A 36 -4.87 -10.11 8.73
C ASP A 36 -5.69 -9.27 9.74
N ARG A 37 -5.36 -9.39 11.02
CA ARG A 37 -6.11 -8.73 12.10
C ARG A 37 -6.17 -7.21 11.92
N SER A 38 -5.09 -6.59 11.47
CA SER A 38 -5.01 -5.14 11.30
C SER A 38 -5.90 -4.64 10.17
N LEU A 39 -5.89 -5.34 9.04
CA LEU A 39 -6.79 -5.04 7.91
C LEU A 39 -8.24 -5.36 8.24
N ALA A 40 -8.49 -6.44 8.97
CA ALA A 40 -9.84 -6.77 9.41
C ALA A 40 -10.41 -5.67 10.32
N ALA A 41 -9.62 -5.16 11.25
CA ALA A 41 -10.01 -4.02 12.08
C ALA A 41 -10.33 -2.78 11.26
N LEU A 42 -9.51 -2.47 10.24
CA LEU A 42 -9.74 -1.30 9.37
C LEU A 42 -10.98 -1.47 8.46
N PHE A 43 -11.08 -2.60 7.76
CA PHE A 43 -12.11 -2.80 6.74
C PHE A 43 -13.43 -3.31 7.31
N LEU A 44 -13.38 -4.29 8.20
CA LEU A 44 -14.56 -4.97 8.75
C LEU A 44 -14.97 -4.39 10.10
N ARG A 45 -14.12 -3.55 10.71
CA ARG A 45 -14.29 -3.05 12.09
C ARG A 45 -14.39 -4.18 13.11
N ASP A 46 -13.80 -5.30 12.76
CA ASP A 46 -13.77 -6.52 13.57
C ASP A 46 -12.30 -6.94 13.75
N ILE A 47 -11.91 -7.14 15.00
CA ILE A 47 -10.57 -7.62 15.35
C ILE A 47 -10.41 -9.13 15.18
N ASP A 48 -11.51 -9.83 14.94
CA ASP A 48 -11.56 -11.29 14.78
C ASP A 48 -12.12 -11.62 13.38
N PRO A 49 -11.27 -11.50 12.32
CA PRO A 49 -11.73 -11.64 10.95
C PRO A 49 -12.36 -13.02 10.71
N PRO A 50 -13.41 -13.09 9.86
CA PRO A 50 -14.05 -14.35 9.56
C PRO A 50 -13.02 -15.34 9.01
N GLN A 51 -12.86 -16.49 9.66
CA GLN A 51 -11.91 -17.54 9.26
C GLN A 51 -12.14 -18.02 7.82
N LEU A 52 -13.36 -17.88 7.33
CA LEU A 52 -13.74 -18.23 5.96
C LEU A 52 -13.37 -17.14 4.94
N GLY A 53 -12.92 -15.96 5.38
CA GLY A 53 -12.65 -14.83 4.51
C GLY A 53 -13.92 -14.15 3.96
N ILE A 54 -13.75 -13.15 3.12
CA ILE A 54 -14.82 -12.40 2.44
C ILE A 54 -14.69 -12.52 0.92
N SER A 55 -15.80 -12.36 0.19
CA SER A 55 -15.78 -12.34 -1.28
C SER A 55 -15.21 -11.02 -1.81
N LEU A 56 -14.75 -11.01 -3.07
CA LEU A 56 -14.36 -9.77 -3.76
C LEU A 56 -15.49 -8.74 -3.79
N PHE A 57 -16.73 -9.20 -4.01
CA PHE A 57 -17.90 -8.31 -3.97
C PHE A 57 -18.05 -7.63 -2.62
N HIS A 58 -17.94 -8.39 -1.52
CA HIS A 58 -18.01 -7.84 -0.17
C HIS A 58 -16.84 -6.87 0.08
N PHE A 59 -15.62 -7.24 -0.28
CA PHE A 59 -14.46 -6.35 -0.16
C PHE A 59 -14.69 -5.01 -0.89
N LEU A 60 -15.17 -5.04 -2.12
CA LEU A 60 -15.47 -3.83 -2.88
C LEU A 60 -16.56 -2.98 -2.20
N SER A 61 -17.51 -3.59 -1.50
CA SER A 61 -18.54 -2.84 -0.76
C SER A 61 -18.00 -2.03 0.41
N LEU A 62 -16.85 -2.40 0.96
CA LEU A 62 -16.15 -1.72 2.06
C LEU A 62 -15.33 -0.51 1.58
N ILE A 63 -15.11 -0.38 0.28
CA ILE A 63 -14.38 0.73 -0.34
C ILE A 63 -15.35 1.88 -0.66
N HIS A 64 -14.85 3.11 -0.66
CA HIS A 64 -15.64 4.27 -1.06
C HIS A 64 -16.24 4.06 -2.46
N ARG A 65 -17.53 4.38 -2.61
CA ARG A 65 -18.31 4.07 -3.81
C ARG A 65 -17.65 4.51 -5.13
N ASP A 66 -17.02 5.70 -5.15
CA ASP A 66 -16.43 6.25 -6.37
C ASP A 66 -15.15 5.51 -6.79
N ASP A 67 -14.52 4.75 -5.87
CA ASP A 67 -13.29 4.02 -6.16
C ASP A 67 -13.54 2.58 -6.62
N ARG A 68 -14.73 2.01 -6.33
CA ARG A 68 -15.05 0.59 -6.55
C ARG A 68 -14.83 0.11 -7.97
N GLU A 69 -15.32 0.87 -8.95
CA GLU A 69 -15.22 0.48 -10.35
C GLU A 69 -13.78 0.49 -10.85
N ARG A 70 -13.01 1.50 -10.45
CA ARG A 70 -11.58 1.59 -10.78
C ARG A 70 -10.81 0.41 -10.19
N ILE A 71 -11.05 0.09 -8.91
CA ILE A 71 -10.41 -1.05 -8.24
C ILE A 71 -10.81 -2.37 -8.91
N ARG A 72 -12.09 -2.57 -9.21
CA ARG A 72 -12.57 -3.76 -9.91
C ARG A 72 -11.88 -3.94 -11.27
N SER A 73 -11.77 -2.88 -12.05
CA SER A 73 -11.09 -2.89 -13.35
C SER A 73 -9.60 -3.23 -13.21
N SER A 74 -8.91 -2.66 -12.22
CA SER A 74 -7.51 -2.93 -11.96
C SER A 74 -7.26 -4.38 -11.54
N VAL A 75 -8.09 -4.92 -10.65
CA VAL A 75 -8.08 -6.34 -10.29
C VAL A 75 -8.23 -7.23 -11.52
N SER A 76 -9.25 -6.96 -12.36
CA SER A 76 -9.50 -7.75 -13.58
C SER A 76 -8.30 -7.74 -14.54
N LYS A 77 -7.62 -6.59 -14.69
CA LYS A 77 -6.40 -6.49 -15.51
C LYS A 77 -5.27 -7.33 -14.93
N SER A 78 -5.06 -7.28 -13.61
CA SER A 78 -4.01 -8.06 -12.95
C SER A 78 -4.25 -9.57 -13.08
N LEU A 79 -5.51 -10.01 -13.02
CA LEU A 79 -5.88 -11.41 -13.25
C LEU A 79 -5.64 -11.85 -14.71
N ALA A 80 -5.92 -10.97 -15.66
CA ALA A 80 -5.82 -11.30 -17.08
C ALA A 80 -4.37 -11.39 -17.60
N ASN A 81 -3.45 -10.60 -17.04
CA ASN A 81 -2.10 -10.46 -17.59
C ASN A 81 -0.97 -10.64 -16.57
N GLY A 82 -1.29 -11.03 -15.34
CA GLY A 82 -0.29 -11.20 -14.27
C GLY A 82 0.41 -9.92 -13.80
N SER A 83 -0.07 -8.75 -14.22
CA SER A 83 0.51 -7.50 -13.77
C SER A 83 0.34 -7.29 -12.26
N VAL A 84 1.25 -6.53 -11.67
CA VAL A 84 1.12 -6.12 -10.28
C VAL A 84 -0.16 -5.30 -10.12
N PHE A 85 -1.02 -5.69 -9.18
CA PHE A 85 -2.09 -4.85 -8.69
C PHE A 85 -1.49 -3.79 -7.77
N GLU A 86 -1.70 -2.52 -8.08
CA GLU A 86 -1.30 -1.41 -7.21
C GLU A 86 -2.31 -0.28 -7.35
N GLU A 87 -3.02 0.02 -6.25
CA GLU A 87 -4.07 1.02 -6.25
C GLU A 87 -4.14 1.79 -4.92
N VAL A 88 -4.45 3.08 -5.04
CA VAL A 88 -4.76 3.95 -3.90
C VAL A 88 -6.26 4.18 -3.86
N TYR A 89 -6.89 3.98 -2.70
CA TYR A 89 -8.33 4.13 -2.56
C TYR A 89 -8.74 4.50 -1.14
N ARG A 90 -9.99 4.85 -1.00
CA ARG A 90 -10.59 5.33 0.23
C ARG A 90 -11.36 4.21 0.94
N VAL A 91 -11.15 4.11 2.25
CA VAL A 91 -11.90 3.22 3.15
C VAL A 91 -12.68 4.11 4.11
N PRO A 92 -14.02 4.15 4.05
CA PRO A 92 -14.85 4.88 5.00
C PRO A 92 -14.70 4.29 6.40
N THR A 93 -14.67 5.14 7.43
CA THR A 93 -14.67 4.75 8.84
C THR A 93 -15.94 5.22 9.54
N ASP A 94 -16.19 4.76 10.79
CA ASP A 94 -17.44 5.03 11.53
C ASP A 94 -17.64 6.51 11.88
N ASP A 95 -16.55 7.28 11.96
CA ASP A 95 -16.59 8.70 12.36
C ASP A 95 -16.85 9.66 11.18
N ASP A 96 -17.49 9.21 10.10
CA ASP A 96 -17.59 9.95 8.83
C ASP A 96 -16.25 10.36 8.25
N LYS A 97 -15.17 9.76 8.73
CA LYS A 97 -13.82 9.94 8.22
C LYS A 97 -13.52 8.93 7.12
N THR A 98 -12.49 9.22 6.40
CA THR A 98 -11.99 8.37 5.33
C THR A 98 -10.51 8.15 5.52
N VAL A 99 -10.09 6.88 5.55
CA VAL A 99 -8.68 6.49 5.53
C VAL A 99 -8.28 6.23 4.10
N TRP A 100 -7.20 6.83 3.66
CA TRP A 100 -6.58 6.53 2.38
C TRP A 100 -5.60 5.38 2.55
N VAL A 101 -5.70 4.41 1.68
CA VAL A 101 -4.80 3.26 1.67
C VAL A 101 -4.25 3.00 0.27
N ARG A 102 -3.03 2.45 0.23
CA ARG A 102 -2.43 1.88 -0.98
C ARG A 102 -2.30 0.39 -0.79
N SER A 103 -2.91 -0.38 -1.67
CA SER A 103 -2.75 -1.83 -1.71
C SER A 103 -1.91 -2.23 -2.91
N LYS A 104 -0.99 -3.16 -2.67
CA LYS A 104 -0.15 -3.76 -3.70
C LYS A 104 -0.23 -5.28 -3.58
N GLY A 105 -0.39 -5.96 -4.71
CA GLY A 105 -0.48 -7.42 -4.73
C GLY A 105 0.02 -8.02 -6.03
N GLN A 106 0.41 -9.28 -5.95
CA GLN A 106 0.88 -10.08 -7.08
C GLN A 106 -0.03 -11.30 -7.25
N CYS A 107 -0.47 -11.51 -8.50
CA CYS A 107 -1.20 -12.72 -8.87
C CYS A 107 -0.21 -13.88 -9.10
N HIS A 108 -0.54 -15.04 -8.55
CA HIS A 108 0.13 -16.31 -8.79
C HIS A 108 -0.78 -17.21 -9.60
N PHE A 109 -0.22 -17.84 -10.63
CA PHE A 109 -0.94 -18.71 -11.55
C PHE A 109 -0.63 -20.16 -11.22
N ALA A 110 -1.65 -21.01 -11.22
CA ALA A 110 -1.47 -22.47 -11.05
C ALA A 110 -0.93 -23.13 -12.31
N GLN A 111 -1.36 -22.62 -13.48
CA GLN A 111 -0.91 -23.00 -14.81
C GLN A 111 -0.89 -21.75 -15.68
N GLU A 112 -0.32 -21.84 -16.90
CA GLU A 112 -0.35 -20.76 -17.87
C GLU A 112 -1.80 -20.25 -18.03
N ASP A 113 -2.00 -18.94 -17.79
CA ASP A 113 -3.29 -18.24 -17.88
C ASP A 113 -4.38 -18.62 -16.84
N THR A 114 -4.06 -19.41 -15.79
CA THR A 114 -5.03 -19.76 -14.76
C THR A 114 -4.66 -19.09 -13.43
N PRO A 115 -5.19 -17.90 -13.12
CA PRO A 115 -4.90 -17.23 -11.85
C PRO A 115 -5.48 -18.04 -10.67
N ALA A 116 -4.64 -18.38 -9.70
CA ALA A 116 -5.03 -19.20 -8.54
C ALA A 116 -5.11 -18.38 -7.25
N GLN A 117 -4.15 -17.52 -7.04
CA GLN A 117 -4.05 -16.75 -5.80
C GLN A 117 -3.48 -15.36 -6.05
N MET A 118 -3.95 -14.37 -5.32
CA MET A 118 -3.31 -13.06 -5.23
C MET A 118 -2.89 -12.81 -3.79
N ILE A 119 -1.66 -12.35 -3.59
CA ILE A 119 -1.12 -12.05 -2.27
C ILE A 119 -0.63 -10.61 -2.28
N GLY A 120 -0.88 -9.89 -1.20
CA GLY A 120 -0.48 -8.50 -1.12
C GLY A 120 -0.46 -7.92 0.28
N PHE A 121 -0.17 -6.64 0.31
CA PHE A 121 -0.17 -5.84 1.52
C PHE A 121 -0.84 -4.49 1.26
N THR A 122 -1.25 -3.85 2.34
CA THR A 122 -1.86 -2.53 2.34
C THR A 122 -1.09 -1.63 3.31
N VAL A 123 -0.78 -0.43 2.85
CA VAL A 123 -0.16 0.63 3.64
C VAL A 123 -1.11 1.82 3.74
N GLU A 124 -0.99 2.61 4.78
CA GLU A 124 -1.68 3.91 4.83
C GLU A 124 -1.12 4.83 3.72
N ALA A 125 -2.00 5.54 3.04
CA ALA A 125 -1.65 6.49 1.99
C ALA A 125 -2.00 7.92 2.40
N ILE A 126 -1.15 8.85 2.02
CA ILE A 126 -1.43 10.27 2.22
C ILE A 126 -2.32 10.74 1.06
N PRO A 127 -3.45 11.43 1.31
CA PRO A 127 -4.28 12.02 0.26
C PRO A 127 -3.45 12.89 -0.68
N GLY A 128 -3.57 12.65 -1.98
CA GLY A 128 -2.76 13.36 -2.99
C GLY A 128 -1.40 12.74 -3.31
N SER A 129 -1.00 11.67 -2.62
CA SER A 129 0.26 10.94 -2.89
C SER A 129 0.23 10.07 -4.16
N SER A 130 -0.87 10.04 -4.90
CA SER A 130 -0.90 9.50 -6.28
C SER A 130 -0.22 10.43 -7.31
N SER A 131 0.47 11.48 -6.84
CA SER A 131 1.32 12.29 -7.72
C SER A 131 2.53 11.44 -8.18
N ILE A 132 3.02 11.73 -9.36
CA ILE A 132 4.28 11.16 -9.88
C ILE A 132 5.41 11.28 -8.85
N HIS A 133 5.45 12.38 -8.10
CA HIS A 133 6.44 12.63 -7.05
C HIS A 133 6.36 11.62 -5.89
N ALA A 134 5.16 11.28 -5.42
CA ALA A 134 5.01 10.27 -4.36
C ALA A 134 5.44 8.88 -4.85
N SER A 135 5.11 8.52 -6.11
CA SER A 135 5.58 7.26 -6.69
C SER A 135 7.10 7.22 -6.87
N ILE A 136 7.74 8.37 -7.13
CA ILE A 136 9.20 8.48 -7.18
C ILE A 136 9.78 8.25 -5.78
N VAL A 137 9.24 8.88 -4.75
CA VAL A 137 9.68 8.72 -3.36
C VAL A 137 9.60 7.26 -2.93
N ASP A 138 8.47 6.58 -3.18
CA ASP A 138 8.30 5.17 -2.85
C ASP A 138 9.36 4.28 -3.50
N ARG A 139 9.62 4.48 -4.82
CA ARG A 139 10.64 3.70 -5.52
C ARG A 139 12.05 3.99 -5.05
N LEU A 140 12.33 5.22 -4.62
CA LEU A 140 13.61 5.58 -4.03
C LEU A 140 13.79 4.94 -2.64
N VAL A 141 12.73 4.83 -1.84
CA VAL A 141 12.77 4.11 -0.55
C VAL A 141 13.03 2.62 -0.76
N ASP A 142 12.39 1.99 -1.75
CA ASP A 142 12.66 0.60 -2.12
C ASP A 142 14.12 0.42 -2.58
N ALA A 143 14.60 1.30 -3.46
CA ALA A 143 15.98 1.27 -3.96
C ALA A 143 17.00 1.47 -2.84
N ARG A 144 16.72 2.36 -1.86
CA ARG A 144 17.56 2.55 -0.67
C ARG A 144 17.64 1.26 0.16
N THR A 145 16.54 0.59 0.37
CA THR A 145 16.49 -0.67 1.12
C THR A 145 17.34 -1.74 0.44
N LEU A 146 17.25 -1.85 -0.88
CA LEU A 146 18.07 -2.78 -1.67
C LEU A 146 19.55 -2.42 -1.64
N SER A 147 19.90 -1.14 -1.72
CA SER A 147 21.31 -0.69 -1.69
C SER A 147 21.98 -0.95 -0.33
N ILE A 148 21.22 -0.84 0.76
CA ILE A 148 21.70 -1.22 2.11
C ILE A 148 21.89 -2.73 2.19
N ALA A 149 20.96 -3.53 1.67
CA ALA A 149 21.07 -4.99 1.66
C ALA A 149 22.24 -5.50 0.81
N ALA A 150 22.61 -4.75 -0.23
CA ALA A 150 23.73 -5.03 -1.12
C ALA A 150 25.07 -4.44 -0.63
N ASP A 151 25.09 -3.75 0.52
CA ASP A 151 26.27 -3.05 1.08
C ASP A 151 26.84 -1.95 0.15
N GLU A 152 25.99 -1.36 -0.69
CA GLU A 152 26.34 -0.33 -1.67
C GLU A 152 26.30 1.07 -1.03
N THR A 153 27.30 1.38 -0.21
CA THR A 153 27.34 2.60 0.63
C THR A 153 27.22 3.89 -0.19
N LEU A 154 27.89 4.01 -1.35
CA LEU A 154 27.82 5.21 -2.18
C LEU A 154 26.42 5.38 -2.79
N LEU A 155 25.85 4.29 -3.31
CA LEU A 155 24.51 4.30 -3.89
C LEU A 155 23.47 4.67 -2.83
N THR A 156 23.57 4.14 -1.62
CA THR A 156 22.72 4.49 -0.49
C THR A 156 22.73 5.98 -0.20
N LYS A 157 23.91 6.60 -0.13
CA LYS A 157 24.06 8.05 0.11
C LYS A 157 23.46 8.89 -1.03
N LEU A 158 23.64 8.47 -2.27
CA LEU A 158 23.05 9.18 -3.43
C LEU A 158 21.52 9.11 -3.39
N ILE A 159 20.95 7.94 -3.09
CA ILE A 159 19.50 7.78 -2.96
C ILE A 159 18.96 8.62 -1.79
N GLU A 160 19.65 8.68 -0.66
CA GLU A 160 19.27 9.52 0.48
C GLU A 160 19.24 11.01 0.13
N ALA A 161 20.22 11.50 -0.64
CA ALA A 161 20.24 12.89 -1.09
C ALA A 161 19.06 13.20 -2.04
N VAL A 162 18.71 12.27 -2.94
CA VAL A 162 17.55 12.42 -3.84
C VAL A 162 16.24 12.34 -3.08
N LEU A 163 16.14 11.48 -2.06
CA LEU A 163 14.95 11.37 -1.19
C LEU A 163 14.68 12.67 -0.43
N LEU A 164 15.73 13.32 0.06
CA LEU A 164 15.61 14.61 0.75
C LEU A 164 15.03 15.67 -0.17
N GLU A 165 15.58 15.83 -1.36
CA GLU A 165 15.10 16.78 -2.37
C GLU A 165 13.66 16.48 -2.82
N ALA A 166 13.35 15.20 -3.05
CA ALA A 166 11.99 14.79 -3.44
C ALA A 166 10.97 15.03 -2.33
N GLY A 167 11.35 14.83 -1.07
CA GLY A 167 10.53 15.10 0.10
C GLY A 167 10.22 16.59 0.27
N GLU A 168 11.19 17.46 0.07
CA GLU A 168 11.00 18.93 0.12
C GLU A 168 10.03 19.41 -0.98
N ARG A 169 10.15 18.91 -2.19
CA ARG A 169 9.23 19.22 -3.30
C ARG A 169 7.81 18.72 -3.03
N LEU A 170 7.67 17.52 -2.49
CA LEU A 170 6.37 16.96 -2.13
C LEU A 170 5.70 17.81 -1.04
N ALA A 171 6.44 18.21 -0.01
CA ALA A 171 5.92 19.07 1.07
C ALA A 171 5.46 20.45 0.55
N THR A 172 6.18 21.02 -0.41
CA THR A 172 5.79 22.28 -1.06
C THR A 172 4.49 22.12 -1.84
N THR A 173 4.39 21.07 -2.68
CA THR A 173 3.18 20.79 -3.47
C THR A 173 1.95 20.56 -2.59
N MET A 174 2.12 19.92 -1.44
CA MET A 174 1.02 19.69 -0.48
C MET A 174 0.55 21.00 0.18
N LYS A 175 1.47 21.90 0.52
CA LYS A 175 1.10 23.22 1.06
C LYS A 175 0.31 24.05 0.05
N ASP A 176 0.74 24.07 -1.20
CA ASP A 176 0.07 24.80 -2.29
C ASP A 176 -1.34 24.24 -2.54
N ALA A 177 -1.52 22.92 -2.49
CA ALA A 177 -2.81 22.29 -2.61
C ALA A 177 -3.77 22.62 -1.45
N GLN A 178 -3.24 22.74 -0.23
CA GLN A 178 -4.00 23.06 0.97
C GLN A 178 -4.44 24.54 0.99
N VAL A 179 -3.58 25.45 0.56
CA VAL A 179 -3.91 26.88 0.41
C VAL A 179 -5.02 27.07 -0.63
N ASN A 180 -4.91 26.43 -1.80
CA ASN A 180 -5.92 26.50 -2.85
C ASN A 180 -7.28 25.87 -2.47
N ALA A 181 -7.32 24.94 -1.53
CA ALA A 181 -8.57 24.37 -1.01
C ALA A 181 -9.26 25.32 -0.04
N THR A 182 -8.50 26.07 0.76
CA THR A 182 -9.02 27.04 1.75
C THR A 182 -9.53 28.34 1.12
N GLU A 183 -9.06 28.69 -0.07
CA GLU A 183 -9.53 29.89 -0.82
C GLU A 183 -10.83 29.66 -1.64
N ARG A 184 -11.35 28.44 -1.66
CA ARG A 184 -12.58 28.07 -2.41
C ARG A 184 -13.81 27.87 -1.54
N ASP A 185 -13.70 28.01 -0.24
CA ASP A 185 -14.79 28.07 0.74
C ASP A 185 -15.06 29.52 1.14
#